data_76495e00799672d3cb04ff733a1e7109
#
_entry.id   76495e00799672d3cb04ff733a1e7109
#
_cell.length_a   1.000
_cell.length_b   1.000
_cell.length_c   1.000
_cell.angle_alpha   90.00
_cell.angle_beta   90.00
_cell.angle_gamma   90.00
#
_symmetry.space_group_name_H-M   'P 1'
#
loop_
_entity.id
_entity.type
_entity.pdbx_description
1 polymer ?
#
loop_
_entity_poly.entity_id
_entity_poly.type
_entity_poly.pdbx_seq_one_letter_code
_entity_poly.pdbx_strand_id
1 'polypeptide(L)'
;MRHNVLFATAFATLVSTSAFAADLPGKGITVQPVQSTISEESFQTLIVSRALEKLGYTVNTPSEVDYNVGYTSIASGDATFTAVNWQPLHDDMYAAAGGDKKFYREGTFVTGAAQGYLIDKKTADKYHITNIEQLKDPKIAKLFDTNGDGKADMMGCSPGWGCEAVISKSLAIFGSFNCSILVM
;
A
#
# COMPACT_ATOMS: atom_id res chain seq x y z
N MET A 1 79.61 45.29 -14.51
CA MET A 1 78.71 44.09 -14.67
C MET A 1 77.45 44.33 -13.85
N ARG A 2 76.34 44.64 -14.48
CA ARG A 2 75.05 44.90 -13.83
C ARG A 2 74.19 43.67 -13.92
N HIS A 3 73.84 43.11 -12.76
CA HIS A 3 72.94 41.94 -12.66
C HIS A 3 71.51 42.44 -12.51
N ASN A 4 70.69 42.23 -13.52
CA ASN A 4 69.24 42.44 -13.46
C ASN A 4 68.60 41.20 -12.89
N VAL A 5 68.00 41.35 -11.71
CA VAL A 5 67.14 40.32 -11.09
C VAL A 5 65.70 40.64 -11.48
N LEU A 6 65.12 39.77 -12.30
CA LEU A 6 63.68 39.81 -12.63
C LEU A 6 62.88 39.10 -11.53
N PHE A 7 62.06 39.85 -10.82
CA PHE A 7 61.04 39.33 -9.92
C PHE A 7 59.82 38.94 -10.75
N ALA A 8 59.56 37.65 -10.85
CA ALA A 8 58.31 37.12 -11.42
C ALA A 8 57.27 37.01 -10.30
N THR A 9 56.30 37.92 -10.31
CA THR A 9 55.14 37.88 -9.36
C THR A 9 54.10 36.91 -9.92
N ALA A 10 53.99 35.71 -9.34
CA ALA A 10 52.95 34.78 -9.66
C ALA A 10 51.61 35.23 -9.01
N PHE A 11 50.67 35.65 -9.82
CA PHE A 11 49.30 35.97 -9.43
C PHE A 11 48.50 34.66 -9.33
N ALA A 12 48.33 34.13 -8.14
CA ALA A 12 47.46 32.99 -7.91
C ALA A 12 45.99 33.46 -7.86
N THR A 13 45.26 33.27 -8.96
CA THR A 13 43.81 33.49 -8.98
C THR A 13 43.11 32.34 -8.24
N LEU A 14 42.65 32.61 -7.04
CA LEU A 14 41.71 31.74 -6.32
C LEU A 14 40.36 31.74 -7.08
N VAL A 15 40.11 30.70 -7.84
CA VAL A 15 38.78 30.40 -8.40
C VAL A 15 37.95 29.88 -7.23
N SER A 16 37.16 30.72 -6.60
CA SER A 16 36.14 30.32 -5.63
C SER A 16 35.03 29.57 -6.41
N THR A 17 35.07 28.26 -6.42
CA THR A 17 33.93 27.45 -6.85
C THR A 17 32.84 27.59 -5.80
N SER A 18 31.88 28.49 -6.04
CA SER A 18 30.63 28.56 -5.28
C SER A 18 29.93 27.22 -5.57
N ALA A 19 30.00 26.29 -4.62
CA ALA A 19 29.12 25.12 -4.64
C ALA A 19 27.70 25.68 -4.44
N PHE A 20 26.94 25.81 -5.53
CA PHE A 20 25.50 25.99 -5.43
C PHE A 20 24.96 24.74 -4.74
N ALA A 21 24.61 24.87 -3.46
CA ALA A 21 23.78 23.87 -2.81
C ALA A 21 22.46 23.87 -3.59
N ALA A 22 22.26 22.84 -4.43
CA ALA A 22 21.00 22.68 -5.14
C ALA A 22 19.89 22.64 -4.09
N ASP A 23 18.89 23.51 -4.24
CA ASP A 23 17.72 23.47 -3.37
C ASP A 23 17.11 22.06 -3.41
N LEU A 24 16.74 21.55 -2.26
CA LEU A 24 16.07 20.25 -2.17
C LEU A 24 14.76 20.29 -2.97
N PRO A 25 14.44 19.25 -3.75
CA PRO A 25 13.31 19.27 -4.68
C PRO A 25 11.96 19.52 -4.00
N GLY A 26 11.84 19.16 -2.72
CA GLY A 26 10.62 19.35 -1.92
C GLY A 26 10.52 20.67 -1.18
N LYS A 27 11.50 21.58 -1.31
CA LYS A 27 11.52 22.83 -0.56
C LYS A 27 10.27 23.67 -0.80
N GLY A 28 9.52 23.92 0.27
CA GLY A 28 8.28 24.70 0.23
C GLY A 28 7.04 23.92 -0.27
N ILE A 29 7.18 22.64 -0.52
CA ILE A 29 6.07 21.77 -0.93
C ILE A 29 5.60 20.95 0.26
N THR A 30 4.28 21.00 0.53
CA THR A 30 3.63 20.17 1.55
C THR A 30 2.89 19.02 0.88
N VAL A 31 3.00 17.82 1.44
CA VAL A 31 2.31 16.62 0.97
C VAL A 31 1.41 16.03 2.07
N GLN A 32 0.25 15.52 1.67
CA GLN A 32 -0.74 14.88 2.52
C GLN A 32 -0.83 13.39 2.17
N PRO A 33 -0.22 12.50 2.98
CA PRO A 33 -0.38 11.06 2.81
C PRO A 33 -1.76 10.58 3.24
N VAL A 34 -2.25 9.51 2.59
CA VAL A 34 -3.39 8.72 3.06
C VAL A 34 -2.99 7.24 3.16
N GLN A 35 -3.58 6.54 4.12
CA GLN A 35 -3.31 5.12 4.38
C GLN A 35 -4.56 4.44 4.94
N SER A 36 -4.61 3.11 4.94
CA SER A 36 -5.60 2.36 5.70
C SER A 36 -5.18 2.22 7.18
N THR A 37 -5.97 1.52 7.96
CA THR A 37 -5.69 1.20 9.38
C THR A 37 -4.74 0.01 9.55
N ILE A 38 -4.20 -0.55 8.46
CA ILE A 38 -3.31 -1.71 8.49
C ILE A 38 -1.89 -1.29 8.89
N SER A 39 -1.33 -1.94 9.90
CA SER A 39 -0.04 -1.55 10.48
C SER A 39 1.14 -1.61 9.51
N GLU A 40 1.19 -2.61 8.61
CA GLU A 40 2.25 -2.67 7.61
C GLU A 40 2.15 -1.53 6.58
N GLU A 41 0.96 -1.07 6.24
CA GLU A 41 0.75 0.08 5.36
C GLU A 41 1.19 1.37 6.05
N SER A 42 0.91 1.52 7.34
CA SER A 42 1.41 2.64 8.15
C SER A 42 2.94 2.67 8.16
N PHE A 43 3.59 1.51 8.28
CA PHE A 43 5.04 1.41 8.21
C PHE A 43 5.58 1.81 6.83
N GLN A 44 4.96 1.35 5.74
CA GLN A 44 5.34 1.72 4.38
C GLN A 44 5.17 3.23 4.14
N THR A 45 4.05 3.79 4.57
CA THR A 45 3.77 5.24 4.49
C THR A 45 4.82 6.04 5.27
N LEU A 46 5.24 5.56 6.45
CA LEU A 46 6.29 6.19 7.24
C LEU A 46 7.63 6.19 6.51
N ILE A 47 8.02 5.08 5.87
CA ILE A 47 9.27 5.01 5.10
C ILE A 47 9.27 6.04 3.96
N VAL A 48 8.19 6.11 3.19
CA VAL A 48 8.06 7.08 2.08
C VAL A 48 8.08 8.51 2.62
N SER A 49 7.34 8.78 3.70
CA SER A 49 7.29 10.08 4.36
C SER A 49 8.68 10.55 4.79
N ARG A 50 9.46 9.67 5.44
CA ARG A 50 10.83 9.99 5.86
C ARG A 50 11.79 10.24 4.69
N ALA A 51 11.59 9.52 3.57
CA ALA A 51 12.36 9.79 2.36
C ALA A 51 12.02 11.17 1.76
N LEU A 52 10.74 11.52 1.71
CA LEU A 52 10.28 12.83 1.24
C LEU A 52 10.77 13.97 2.13
N GLU A 53 10.73 13.82 3.45
CA GLU A 53 11.28 14.80 4.39
C GLU A 53 12.78 15.08 4.13
N LYS A 54 13.57 14.01 3.86
CA LYS A 54 14.99 14.17 3.50
C LYS A 54 15.20 14.89 2.16
N LEU A 55 14.21 14.83 1.28
CA LEU A 55 14.20 15.57 0.01
C LEU A 55 13.64 17.01 0.17
N GLY A 56 13.32 17.44 1.39
CA GLY A 56 12.88 18.79 1.71
C GLY A 56 11.38 19.04 1.69
N TYR A 57 10.57 17.99 1.50
CA TYR A 57 9.11 18.11 1.59
C TYR A 57 8.67 18.28 3.05
N THR A 58 7.61 19.06 3.26
CA THR A 58 6.84 19.02 4.51
C THR A 58 5.80 17.91 4.39
N VAL A 59 5.87 16.90 5.26
CA VAL A 59 4.92 15.77 5.23
C VAL A 59 3.94 15.93 6.38
N ASN A 60 2.66 16.05 6.07
CA ASN A 60 1.60 16.08 7.07
C ASN A 60 1.43 14.69 7.72
N THR A 61 0.78 14.66 8.88
CA THR A 61 0.35 13.40 9.49
C THR A 61 -0.55 12.64 8.52
N PRO A 62 -0.29 11.36 8.24
CA PRO A 62 -1.13 10.55 7.37
C PRO A 62 -2.59 10.50 7.87
N SER A 63 -3.54 10.64 6.96
CA SER A 63 -4.95 10.44 7.26
C SER A 63 -5.30 8.96 7.05
N GLU A 64 -5.96 8.36 8.05
CA GLU A 64 -6.47 6.99 7.95
C GLU A 64 -7.86 7.02 7.32
N VAL A 65 -7.99 6.36 6.18
CA VAL A 65 -9.22 6.31 5.38
C VAL A 65 -9.38 4.96 4.70
N ASP A 66 -10.61 4.63 4.30
CA ASP A 66 -10.86 3.50 3.43
C ASP A 66 -10.26 3.71 2.04
N TYR A 67 -9.92 2.62 1.34
CA TYR A 67 -9.23 2.68 0.05
C TYR A 67 -9.95 3.52 -1.00
N ASN A 68 -11.29 3.36 -1.13
CA ASN A 68 -12.08 4.16 -2.08
C ASN A 68 -12.00 5.67 -1.77
N VAL A 69 -12.04 6.03 -0.49
CA VAL A 69 -11.89 7.42 -0.03
C VAL A 69 -10.48 7.91 -0.32
N GLY A 70 -9.46 7.08 -0.06
CA GLY A 70 -8.06 7.41 -0.34
C GLY A 70 -7.83 7.73 -1.82
N TYR A 71 -8.28 6.85 -2.73
CA TYR A 71 -8.17 7.10 -4.17
C TYR A 71 -8.94 8.36 -4.60
N THR A 72 -10.16 8.55 -4.10
CA THR A 72 -10.96 9.73 -4.44
C THR A 72 -10.29 11.02 -3.95
N SER A 73 -9.74 11.03 -2.73
CA SER A 73 -9.06 12.19 -2.17
C SER A 73 -7.79 12.55 -2.94
N ILE A 74 -7.02 11.57 -3.42
CA ILE A 74 -5.87 11.83 -4.28
C ILE A 74 -6.34 12.37 -5.64
N ALA A 75 -7.38 11.80 -6.24
CA ALA A 75 -7.91 12.22 -7.53
C ALA A 75 -8.49 13.64 -7.51
N SER A 76 -9.03 14.09 -6.37
CA SER A 76 -9.54 15.47 -6.16
C SER A 76 -8.42 16.45 -5.79
N GLY A 77 -7.28 15.99 -5.31
CA GLY A 77 -6.19 16.83 -4.83
C GLY A 77 -6.23 17.15 -3.33
N ASP A 78 -7.16 16.56 -2.57
CA ASP A 78 -7.24 16.70 -1.12
C ASP A 78 -6.15 15.90 -0.40
N ALA A 79 -5.65 14.83 -1.03
CA ALA A 79 -4.47 14.07 -0.63
C ALA A 79 -3.44 14.04 -1.76
N THR A 80 -2.17 13.76 -1.40
CA THR A 80 -1.07 13.81 -2.35
C THR A 80 -0.66 12.41 -2.81
N PHE A 81 -0.60 11.45 -1.90
CA PHE A 81 -0.16 10.09 -2.22
C PHE A 81 -0.66 9.06 -1.21
N THR A 82 -0.66 7.81 -1.66
CA THR A 82 -0.64 6.62 -0.80
C THR A 82 0.60 5.80 -1.12
N ALA A 83 1.22 5.20 -0.10
CA ALA A 83 2.37 4.32 -0.29
C ALA A 83 1.95 2.89 -0.70
N VAL A 84 0.66 2.61 -0.73
CA VAL A 84 0.13 1.26 -0.91
C VAL A 84 -0.91 1.21 -2.03
N ASN A 85 -0.69 0.29 -2.96
CA ASN A 85 -1.65 -0.10 -3.98
C ASN A 85 -1.56 -1.62 -4.17
N TRP A 86 -2.59 -2.35 -3.75
CA TRP A 86 -2.66 -3.80 -3.88
C TRP A 86 -3.09 -4.21 -5.29
N GLN A 87 -2.14 -4.40 -6.20
CA GLN A 87 -2.42 -4.88 -7.55
C GLN A 87 -2.52 -6.42 -7.60
N PRO A 88 -3.49 -6.99 -8.34
CA PRO A 88 -4.59 -6.33 -9.09
C PRO A 88 -5.84 -6.01 -8.25
N LEU A 89 -5.82 -6.26 -6.94
CA LEU A 89 -6.98 -6.17 -6.05
C LEU A 89 -7.66 -4.79 -6.09
N HIS A 90 -6.88 -3.72 -6.19
CA HIS A 90 -7.36 -2.34 -6.20
C HIS A 90 -7.53 -1.74 -7.61
N ASP A 91 -7.35 -2.51 -8.67
CA ASP A 91 -7.42 -1.96 -10.04
C ASP A 91 -8.78 -1.36 -10.39
N ASP A 92 -9.88 -1.95 -9.91
CA ASP A 92 -11.22 -1.40 -10.10
C ASP A 92 -11.41 -0.07 -9.37
N MET A 93 -10.93 0.06 -8.13
CA MET A 93 -10.98 1.29 -7.34
C MET A 93 -10.12 2.40 -7.97
N TYR A 94 -8.92 2.02 -8.42
CA TYR A 94 -8.00 2.90 -9.13
C TYR A 94 -8.63 3.44 -10.42
N ALA A 95 -9.21 2.57 -11.24
CA ALA A 95 -9.87 2.94 -12.48
C ALA A 95 -11.10 3.84 -12.23
N ALA A 96 -11.92 3.52 -11.23
CA ALA A 96 -13.09 4.31 -10.86
C ALA A 96 -12.74 5.74 -10.41
N ALA A 97 -11.59 5.92 -9.75
CA ALA A 97 -11.10 7.23 -9.34
C ALA A 97 -10.41 8.03 -10.47
N GLY A 98 -10.28 7.45 -11.67
CA GLY A 98 -9.76 8.13 -12.87
C GLY A 98 -8.50 7.53 -13.47
N GLY A 99 -7.90 6.52 -12.80
CA GLY A 99 -6.76 5.75 -13.31
C GLY A 99 -5.58 6.63 -13.70
N ASP A 100 -4.84 6.24 -14.73
CA ASP A 100 -3.62 6.93 -15.20
C ASP A 100 -3.84 8.39 -15.63
N LYS A 101 -5.09 8.85 -15.75
CA LYS A 101 -5.41 10.27 -16.02
C LYS A 101 -5.29 11.15 -14.76
N LYS A 102 -5.36 10.54 -13.58
CA LYS A 102 -5.37 11.23 -12.29
C LYS A 102 -4.20 10.83 -11.40
N PHE A 103 -3.61 9.67 -11.65
CA PHE A 103 -2.55 9.12 -10.81
C PHE A 103 -1.29 8.86 -11.63
N TYR A 104 -0.18 9.00 -10.94
CA TYR A 104 1.11 8.44 -11.35
C TYR A 104 1.39 7.23 -10.46
N ARG A 105 1.62 6.07 -11.08
CA ARG A 105 1.88 4.80 -10.38
C ARG A 105 3.09 4.11 -11.02
N GLU A 106 4.17 4.01 -10.27
CA GLU A 106 5.44 3.45 -10.75
C GLU A 106 6.10 2.55 -9.69
N GLY A 107 6.78 1.53 -10.19
CA GLY A 107 7.55 0.61 -9.37
C GLY A 107 6.70 -0.37 -8.57
N THR A 108 7.41 -1.25 -7.85
CA THR A 108 6.79 -2.24 -6.96
C THR A 108 7.49 -2.19 -5.61
N PHE A 109 6.76 -1.83 -4.58
CA PHE A 109 7.29 -1.68 -3.22
C PHE A 109 7.52 -3.04 -2.56
N VAL A 110 6.56 -3.96 -2.73
CA VAL A 110 6.60 -5.33 -2.18
C VAL A 110 6.25 -6.32 -3.29
N THR A 111 6.98 -7.43 -3.37
CA THR A 111 6.72 -8.53 -4.29
C THR A 111 6.35 -9.80 -3.54
N GLY A 112 5.61 -10.70 -4.21
CA GLY A 112 5.26 -12.00 -3.63
C GLY A 112 4.15 -11.93 -2.58
N ALA A 113 3.47 -10.81 -2.41
CA ALA A 113 2.28 -10.73 -1.57
C ALA A 113 1.17 -11.61 -2.16
N ALA A 114 0.44 -12.31 -1.29
CA ALA A 114 -0.66 -13.18 -1.69
C ALA A 114 -1.81 -13.04 -0.70
N GLN A 115 -3.02 -13.23 -1.20
CA GLN A 115 -4.22 -13.35 -0.37
C GLN A 115 -4.79 -14.77 -0.50
N GLY A 116 -5.44 -15.23 0.55
CA GLY A 116 -6.11 -16.53 0.56
C GLY A 116 -6.95 -16.71 1.81
N TYR A 117 -7.75 -17.75 1.79
CA TYR A 117 -8.48 -18.18 2.96
C TYR A 117 -7.53 -18.94 3.89
N LEU A 118 -7.58 -18.63 5.16
CA LEU A 118 -6.75 -19.25 6.17
C LEU A 118 -7.58 -20.14 7.09
N ILE A 119 -6.99 -21.25 7.48
CA ILE A 119 -7.55 -22.22 8.41
C ILE A 119 -6.42 -22.66 9.35
N ASP A 120 -6.73 -23.05 10.58
CA ASP A 120 -5.72 -23.58 11.47
C ASP A 120 -5.16 -24.93 10.94
N LYS A 121 -3.84 -25.05 11.02
CA LYS A 121 -3.12 -26.21 10.47
C LYS A 121 -3.56 -27.53 11.07
N LYS A 122 -3.91 -27.57 12.34
CA LYS A 122 -4.32 -28.80 13.04
C LYS A 122 -5.62 -29.34 12.46
N THR A 123 -6.60 -28.46 12.19
CA THR A 123 -7.86 -28.82 11.55
C THR A 123 -7.64 -29.22 10.09
N ALA A 124 -6.84 -28.44 9.35
CA ALA A 124 -6.49 -28.76 7.96
C ALA A 124 -5.88 -30.15 7.83
N ASP A 125 -4.88 -30.48 8.63
CA ASP A 125 -4.18 -31.78 8.61
C ASP A 125 -5.11 -32.91 9.02
N LYS A 126 -5.89 -32.74 10.08
CA LYS A 126 -6.77 -33.78 10.63
C LYS A 126 -7.87 -34.20 9.66
N TYR A 127 -8.42 -33.26 8.93
CA TYR A 127 -9.55 -33.49 8.01
C TYR A 127 -9.15 -33.42 6.54
N HIS A 128 -7.84 -33.27 6.25
CA HIS A 128 -7.28 -33.16 4.90
C HIS A 128 -7.92 -32.04 4.07
N ILE A 129 -8.12 -30.86 4.72
CA ILE A 129 -8.70 -29.70 4.08
C ILE A 129 -7.60 -28.94 3.36
N THR A 130 -7.71 -28.85 2.05
CA THR A 130 -6.72 -28.19 1.16
C THR A 130 -7.36 -27.13 0.26
N ASN A 131 -8.68 -27.08 0.19
CA ASN A 131 -9.41 -26.19 -0.70
C ASN A 131 -10.72 -25.77 -0.04
N ILE A 132 -11.10 -24.51 -0.23
CA ILE A 132 -12.34 -23.92 0.29
C ILE A 132 -13.59 -24.65 -0.24
N GLU A 133 -13.54 -25.22 -1.44
CA GLU A 133 -14.67 -25.98 -2.00
C GLU A 133 -15.12 -27.16 -1.14
N GLN A 134 -14.24 -27.67 -0.28
CA GLN A 134 -14.57 -28.74 0.66
C GLN A 134 -15.64 -28.33 1.69
N LEU A 135 -15.86 -27.02 1.91
CA LEU A 135 -16.96 -26.50 2.72
C LEU A 135 -18.36 -26.79 2.11
N LYS A 136 -18.43 -27.26 0.86
CA LYS A 136 -19.67 -27.78 0.27
C LYS A 136 -20.14 -29.08 0.96
N ASP A 137 -19.22 -29.85 1.53
CA ASP A 137 -19.55 -31.00 2.36
C ASP A 137 -20.07 -30.51 3.73
N PRO A 138 -21.35 -30.82 4.08
CA PRO A 138 -21.91 -30.38 5.38
C PRO A 138 -21.14 -30.92 6.59
N LYS A 139 -20.41 -32.01 6.46
CA LYS A 139 -19.58 -32.58 7.54
C LYS A 139 -18.36 -31.70 7.80
N ILE A 140 -17.79 -31.16 6.73
CA ILE A 140 -16.66 -30.22 6.83
C ILE A 140 -17.16 -28.85 7.29
N ALA A 141 -18.23 -28.32 6.70
CA ALA A 141 -18.81 -27.05 7.08
C ALA A 141 -19.13 -27.00 8.58
N LYS A 142 -19.71 -28.07 9.13
CA LYS A 142 -20.04 -28.17 10.56
C LYS A 142 -18.84 -28.04 11.50
N LEU A 143 -17.62 -28.26 11.05
CA LEU A 143 -16.41 -28.07 11.87
C LEU A 143 -16.15 -26.59 12.19
N PHE A 144 -16.71 -25.71 11.37
CA PHE A 144 -16.56 -24.26 11.44
C PHE A 144 -17.85 -23.54 11.82
N ASP A 145 -18.92 -24.28 12.09
CA ASP A 145 -20.20 -23.75 12.54
C ASP A 145 -20.11 -23.41 14.04
N THR A 146 -19.89 -22.15 14.34
CA THR A 146 -19.72 -21.64 15.72
C THR A 146 -21.03 -21.17 16.34
N ASN A 147 -22.05 -20.87 15.52
CA ASN A 147 -23.33 -20.33 15.96
C ASN A 147 -24.48 -21.38 15.91
N GLY A 148 -24.27 -22.56 15.32
CA GLY A 148 -25.21 -23.66 15.27
C GLY A 148 -26.27 -23.53 14.17
N ASP A 149 -26.05 -22.70 13.14
CA ASP A 149 -26.98 -22.52 12.02
C ASP A 149 -26.79 -23.54 10.88
N GLY A 150 -25.83 -24.44 11.02
CA GLY A 150 -25.52 -25.50 10.06
C GLY A 150 -24.59 -25.05 8.93
N LYS A 151 -24.04 -23.84 9.01
CA LYS A 151 -23.10 -23.28 8.03
C LYS A 151 -21.73 -23.07 8.65
N ALA A 152 -20.71 -23.07 7.82
CA ALA A 152 -19.37 -22.66 8.27
C ALA A 152 -19.32 -21.15 8.49
N ASP A 153 -18.84 -20.70 9.64
CA ASP A 153 -18.56 -19.30 9.89
C ASP A 153 -17.18 -18.94 9.38
N MET A 154 -17.10 -17.95 8.50
CA MET A 154 -15.86 -17.46 7.93
C MET A 154 -15.70 -15.97 8.26
N MET A 155 -14.56 -15.61 8.80
CA MET A 155 -14.22 -14.21 8.99
C MET A 155 -13.97 -13.57 7.62
N GLY A 156 -14.73 -12.53 7.30
CA GLY A 156 -14.57 -11.74 6.08
C GLY A 156 -13.72 -10.50 6.26
N CYS A 157 -13.70 -9.68 5.24
CA CYS A 157 -13.03 -8.38 5.25
C CYS A 157 -14.03 -7.27 5.57
N SER A 158 -13.52 -6.14 6.03
CA SER A 158 -14.32 -4.94 6.25
C SER A 158 -15.02 -4.50 4.95
N PRO A 159 -16.25 -3.97 5.03
CA PRO A 159 -16.98 -3.46 3.88
C PRO A 159 -16.16 -2.40 3.12
N GLY A 160 -16.18 -2.46 1.78
CA GLY A 160 -15.43 -1.55 0.93
C GLY A 160 -13.97 -1.93 0.69
N TRP A 161 -13.48 -2.99 1.32
CA TRP A 161 -12.16 -3.54 1.02
C TRP A 161 -12.21 -4.44 -0.23
N GLY A 162 -11.10 -4.47 -0.99
CA GLY A 162 -11.03 -5.30 -2.21
C GLY A 162 -11.24 -6.80 -1.92
N CYS A 163 -10.78 -7.31 -0.79
CA CYS A 163 -10.98 -8.71 -0.40
C CYS A 163 -12.46 -9.02 -0.08
N GLU A 164 -13.24 -8.07 0.43
CA GLU A 164 -14.69 -8.23 0.63
C GLU A 164 -15.38 -8.49 -0.72
N ALA A 165 -15.08 -7.67 -1.73
CA ALA A 165 -15.61 -7.86 -3.08
C ALA A 165 -15.21 -9.21 -3.69
N VAL A 166 -13.96 -9.67 -3.49
CA VAL A 166 -13.49 -10.98 -3.96
C VAL A 166 -14.22 -12.11 -3.26
N ILE A 167 -14.42 -12.05 -1.94
CA ILE A 167 -15.14 -13.06 -1.17
C ILE A 167 -16.58 -13.16 -1.66
N SER A 168 -17.27 -12.03 -1.75
CA SER A 168 -18.68 -11.97 -2.20
C SER A 168 -18.85 -12.53 -3.61
N LYS A 169 -17.94 -12.19 -4.53
CA LYS A 169 -17.92 -12.72 -5.89
C LYS A 169 -17.65 -14.22 -5.94
N SER A 170 -16.70 -14.70 -5.11
CA SER A 170 -16.38 -16.13 -5.04
C SER A 170 -17.57 -16.94 -4.53
N LEU A 171 -18.24 -16.48 -3.48
CA LEU A 171 -19.44 -17.13 -2.95
C LEU A 171 -20.58 -17.17 -3.97
N ALA A 172 -20.75 -16.13 -4.77
CA ALA A 172 -21.77 -16.10 -5.83
C ALA A 172 -21.48 -17.06 -6.98
N ILE A 173 -20.20 -17.20 -7.39
CA ILE A 173 -19.78 -18.06 -8.51
C ILE A 173 -19.81 -19.54 -8.13
N PHE A 174 -19.31 -19.88 -6.95
CA PHE A 174 -19.17 -21.29 -6.55
C PHE A 174 -20.47 -21.88 -5.97
N GLY A 175 -21.56 -21.11 -6.00
CA GLY A 175 -22.87 -21.50 -5.47
C GLY A 175 -22.77 -21.85 -3.99
N SER A 176 -23.75 -21.44 -3.22
CA SER A 176 -23.83 -21.56 -1.75
C SER A 176 -22.85 -22.57 -1.15
N PHE A 177 -21.62 -22.10 -0.87
CA PHE A 177 -20.89 -22.72 0.22
C PHE A 177 -21.83 -22.68 1.42
N ASN A 178 -21.88 -23.74 2.16
CA ASN A 178 -22.58 -23.78 3.43
C ASN A 178 -21.79 -22.89 4.42
N CYS A 179 -21.76 -21.58 4.14
CA CYS A 179 -20.88 -20.63 4.80
C CYS A 179 -21.60 -19.30 5.05
N SER A 180 -21.48 -18.78 6.27
CA SER A 180 -21.85 -17.42 6.66
C SER A 180 -20.61 -16.55 6.78
N ILE A 181 -20.66 -15.30 6.32
CA ILE A 181 -19.55 -14.36 6.47
C ILE A 181 -19.80 -13.53 7.72
N LEU A 182 -18.86 -13.59 8.66
CA LEU A 182 -18.80 -12.71 9.81
C LEU A 182 -17.90 -11.51 9.43
N VAL A 183 -18.43 -10.32 9.54
CA VAL A 183 -17.67 -9.07 9.33
C VAL A 183 -17.43 -8.43 10.70
N MET A 184 -16.18 -8.10 10.99
CA MET A 184 -15.80 -7.34 12.18
C MET A 184 -15.84 -5.84 11.91
#